data_da818e23e3cd6aed0c9fef5685c1a4b2
#
_entry.id   da818e23e3cd6aed0c9fef5685c1a4b2
#
_cell.length_a   1.000
_cell.length_b   1.000
_cell.length_c   1.000
_cell.angle_alpha   90.00
_cell.angle_beta   90.00
_cell.angle_gamma   90.00
#
_symmetry.space_group_name_H-M   'P 1'
#
loop_
_entity.id
_entity.type
_entity.pdbx_description
1 polymer ?
#
loop_
_entity_poly.entity_id
_entity_poly.type
_entity_poly.pdbx_seq_one_letter_code
_entity_poly.pdbx_strand_id
1 'polypeptide(L)'
;MLLERPRSAATAIEDALTRRGFLAGGIGVGALFTLPACSAQPAAPATTKTRRVSTVNGPVDVPEQAQRVVTLGSFTMGAAFDLGRTPVGVYSAGEQYVEPQFVEKWRPITKISKGTVGGSIDLEKVATLKPDLILGIDGAKPPYEQLKQIAPTVILPFNNSKVPWRDMSDASAEALGLGNALQGLQQRYTDRTAAIKRDHADVLARVHWGIIQGGFDQGQFWVYGPKSPIGGILADAGVQFATASTKAVQQQTVSYELIEDLRDADAIFYYSTTADKPANLGPELFDQTAFTTLPATKANHLYGSVYFLPNCYSDALGALDAFEKALTALM
;
A
#
# COMPACT_ATOMS: atom_id res chain seq x y z
N MET A 1 40.28 20.17 43.23
CA MET A 1 39.88 18.76 43.15
C MET A 1 39.06 18.63 41.87
N LEU A 2 39.76 18.32 40.78
CA LEU A 2 39.19 18.24 39.40
C LEU A 2 38.69 16.82 39.18
N LEU A 3 37.40 16.69 38.93
CA LEU A 3 36.76 15.41 38.54
C LEU A 3 36.82 15.28 37.04
N GLU A 4 37.57 14.29 36.54
CA GLU A 4 37.64 13.88 35.16
C GLU A 4 36.28 13.29 34.71
N ARG A 5 35.83 13.71 33.52
CA ARG A 5 34.70 13.10 32.81
C ARG A 5 35.17 11.89 32.00
N PRO A 6 34.44 10.78 31.97
CA PRO A 6 34.79 9.65 31.12
C PRO A 6 34.52 9.97 29.64
N ARG A 7 35.47 9.60 28.77
CA ARG A 7 35.41 9.74 27.34
C ARG A 7 34.34 8.79 26.73
N SER A 8 33.56 9.32 25.83
CA SER A 8 32.47 8.62 25.18
C SER A 8 33.00 7.56 24.16
N ALA A 9 32.25 6.47 24.00
CA ALA A 9 32.54 5.31 23.15
C ALA A 9 32.54 5.59 21.63
N ALA A 10 32.50 6.85 21.21
CA ALA A 10 32.49 7.24 19.80
C ALA A 10 33.86 7.18 19.10
N THR A 11 34.96 7.06 19.83
CA THR A 11 36.32 7.11 19.25
C THR A 11 36.89 5.73 18.89
N ALA A 12 36.18 4.64 19.17
CA ALA A 12 36.67 3.28 18.91
C ALA A 12 36.28 2.72 17.53
N ILE A 13 35.44 3.42 16.78
CA ILE A 13 34.93 2.93 15.47
C ILE A 13 35.71 3.49 14.27
N GLU A 14 36.44 4.59 14.44
CA GLU A 14 37.21 5.20 13.36
C GLU A 14 38.56 4.50 13.06
N ASP A 15 39.09 3.69 13.97
CA ASP A 15 40.39 3.04 13.84
C ASP A 15 40.37 1.68 13.10
N ALA A 16 39.20 1.16 12.76
CA ALA A 16 39.05 -0.15 12.11
C ALA A 16 39.02 -0.13 10.56
N LEU A 17 39.04 1.05 9.94
CA LEU A 17 38.90 1.19 8.48
C LEU A 17 40.18 1.60 7.71
N THR A 18 41.31 1.72 8.36
CA THR A 18 42.58 2.08 7.72
C THR A 18 43.65 1.00 7.89
N ARG A 19 43.48 -0.16 7.31
CA ARG A 19 44.61 -1.08 7.01
C ARG A 19 44.55 -1.58 5.57
N ARG A 20 44.93 -0.71 4.65
CA ARG A 20 45.62 -1.09 3.40
C ARG A 20 47.11 -0.84 3.59
N GLY A 21 47.87 -1.85 3.99
CA GLY A 21 49.33 -1.89 3.98
C GLY A 21 49.74 -3.01 3.06
N PHE A 22 50.12 -2.69 1.93
CA PHE A 22 51.44 -2.57 1.32
C PHE A 22 52.43 -3.67 1.75
N LEU A 23 52.73 -4.62 0.85
CA LEU A 23 54.02 -5.35 0.82
C LEU A 23 54.54 -5.42 -0.62
N ALA A 24 55.53 -4.61 -0.88
CA ALA A 24 56.45 -4.76 -2.00
C ALA A 24 57.74 -5.38 -1.46
N GLY A 25 58.33 -6.25 -2.20
CA GLY A 25 59.79 -6.54 -2.14
C GLY A 25 60.16 -7.99 -1.89
N GLY A 26 60.85 -8.60 -2.88
CA GLY A 26 61.61 -9.82 -2.69
C GLY A 26 61.84 -10.61 -3.97
N ILE A 27 62.96 -10.35 -4.66
CA ILE A 27 63.48 -11.11 -5.83
C ILE A 27 64.09 -12.40 -5.32
N GLY A 28 63.71 -13.56 -5.93
CA GLY A 28 64.38 -14.85 -5.72
C GLY A 28 64.16 -15.76 -6.93
N VAL A 29 65.20 -16.04 -7.62
CA VAL A 29 65.34 -16.93 -8.82
C VAL A 29 65.24 -18.39 -8.40
N GLY A 30 64.48 -19.23 -9.13
CA GLY A 30 64.61 -20.67 -9.01
C GLY A 30 63.49 -21.53 -9.58
N ALA A 31 63.73 -22.14 -10.73
CA ALA A 31 63.28 -23.45 -11.24
C ALA A 31 61.77 -23.67 -11.64
N LEU A 32 61.70 -23.95 -12.93
CA LEU A 32 60.58 -24.47 -13.72
C LEU A 32 59.97 -25.75 -13.14
N PHE A 33 58.66 -25.68 -12.80
CA PHE A 33 57.73 -26.79 -12.92
C PHE A 33 56.41 -26.26 -13.49
N THR A 34 56.12 -26.60 -14.73
CA THR A 34 54.83 -26.30 -15.39
C THR A 34 53.75 -27.24 -14.89
N LEU A 35 52.90 -26.78 -13.98
CA LEU A 35 51.61 -27.35 -13.75
C LEU A 35 50.57 -26.40 -14.35
N PRO A 36 49.53 -26.87 -15.07
CA PRO A 36 48.45 -26.01 -15.52
C PRO A 36 47.60 -25.59 -14.28
N ALA A 37 47.96 -24.47 -13.70
CA ALA A 37 47.11 -23.82 -12.74
C ALA A 37 45.88 -23.29 -13.49
N CYS A 38 44.74 -23.96 -13.34
CA CYS A 38 43.44 -23.34 -13.58
C CYS A 38 43.35 -22.13 -12.63
N SER A 39 43.75 -20.97 -13.14
CA SER A 39 43.48 -19.70 -12.49
C SER A 39 41.95 -19.51 -12.48
N ALA A 40 41.28 -19.91 -11.40
CA ALA A 40 39.96 -19.42 -11.11
C ALA A 40 40.08 -17.89 -10.94
N GLN A 41 39.85 -17.18 -12.02
CA GLN A 41 39.75 -15.73 -12.01
C GLN A 41 38.62 -15.38 -11.03
N PRO A 42 38.84 -14.53 -10.00
CA PRO A 42 37.75 -14.10 -9.14
C PRO A 42 36.67 -13.55 -10.06
N ALA A 43 35.50 -14.14 -10.04
CA ALA A 43 34.37 -13.62 -10.78
C ALA A 43 34.23 -12.15 -10.38
N ALA A 44 34.33 -11.23 -11.32
CA ALA A 44 34.05 -9.84 -11.10
C ALA A 44 32.65 -9.77 -10.47
N PRO A 45 32.42 -8.93 -9.43
CA PRO A 45 31.09 -8.80 -8.85
C PRO A 45 30.13 -8.48 -9.99
N ALA A 46 29.11 -9.32 -10.15
CA ALA A 46 28.09 -9.13 -11.17
C ALA A 46 27.54 -7.72 -10.99
N THR A 47 27.80 -6.83 -11.94
CA THR A 47 27.25 -5.47 -11.93
C THR A 47 25.74 -5.64 -12.06
N THR A 48 25.02 -5.52 -10.95
CA THR A 48 23.55 -5.53 -10.95
C THR A 48 23.12 -4.36 -11.83
N LYS A 49 22.48 -4.65 -12.96
CA LYS A 49 21.93 -3.61 -13.82
C LYS A 49 20.94 -2.80 -13.00
N THR A 50 21.03 -1.48 -13.10
CA THR A 50 20.16 -0.55 -12.40
C THR A 50 19.38 0.30 -13.39
N ARG A 51 18.25 0.80 -12.95
CA ARG A 51 17.44 1.81 -13.62
C ARG A 51 17.13 2.95 -12.66
N ARG A 52 16.87 4.12 -13.21
CA ARG A 52 16.57 5.32 -12.44
C ARG A 52 15.09 5.47 -12.25
N VAL A 53 14.65 5.69 -11.00
CA VAL A 53 13.26 5.90 -10.61
C VAL A 53 13.12 7.27 -9.96
N SER A 54 12.09 8.01 -10.33
CA SER A 54 11.75 9.30 -9.71
C SER A 54 11.08 9.09 -8.36
N THR A 55 11.48 9.86 -7.34
CA THR A 55 10.91 9.82 -5.99
C THR A 55 10.72 11.24 -5.45
N VAL A 56 9.99 11.39 -4.34
CA VAL A 56 9.85 12.70 -3.68
C VAL A 56 11.19 13.25 -3.15
N ASN A 57 12.19 12.40 -2.97
CA ASN A 57 13.52 12.76 -2.51
C ASN A 57 14.54 12.93 -3.66
N GLY A 58 14.07 13.00 -4.89
CA GLY A 58 14.91 13.01 -6.09
C GLY A 58 15.07 11.62 -6.72
N PRO A 59 15.78 11.49 -7.84
CA PRO A 59 15.94 10.22 -8.54
C PRO A 59 16.85 9.25 -7.77
N VAL A 60 16.47 7.97 -7.76
CA VAL A 60 17.19 6.87 -7.12
C VAL A 60 17.51 5.78 -8.14
N ASP A 61 18.74 5.28 -8.15
CA ASP A 61 19.14 4.12 -8.94
C ASP A 61 18.76 2.84 -8.19
N VAL A 62 17.87 2.03 -8.77
CA VAL A 62 17.35 0.79 -8.18
C VAL A 62 17.70 -0.40 -9.06
N PRO A 63 17.78 -1.65 -8.56
CA PRO A 63 17.96 -2.83 -9.38
C PRO A 63 16.92 -2.91 -10.50
N GLU A 64 17.27 -3.41 -11.70
CA GLU A 64 16.29 -3.65 -12.77
C GLU A 64 15.12 -4.51 -12.30
N GLN A 65 15.40 -5.49 -11.46
CA GLN A 65 14.40 -6.33 -10.80
C GLN A 65 14.78 -6.52 -9.32
N ALA A 66 14.15 -5.78 -8.44
CA ALA A 66 14.35 -5.94 -7.01
C ALA A 66 13.82 -7.31 -6.53
N GLN A 67 14.60 -8.04 -5.76
CA GLN A 67 14.26 -9.37 -5.24
C GLN A 67 13.96 -9.36 -3.74
N ARG A 68 14.65 -8.53 -2.99
CA ARG A 68 14.54 -8.43 -1.52
C ARG A 68 13.94 -7.09 -1.12
N VAL A 69 12.64 -6.98 -1.36
CA VAL A 69 11.90 -5.73 -1.15
C VAL A 69 11.44 -5.62 0.30
N VAL A 70 11.62 -4.44 0.88
CA VAL A 70 10.96 -4.04 2.14
C VAL A 70 9.91 -2.98 1.82
N THR A 71 8.68 -3.14 2.32
CA THR A 71 7.59 -2.19 2.12
C THR A 71 7.21 -1.48 3.43
N LEU A 72 7.02 -0.16 3.36
CA LEU A 72 6.81 0.70 4.51
C LEU A 72 5.33 1.09 4.71
N GLY A 73 4.40 0.44 4.04
CA GLY A 73 2.97 0.72 4.16
C GLY A 73 2.08 -0.19 3.31
N SER A 74 0.76 -0.10 3.51
CA SER A 74 -0.24 -0.96 2.86
C SER A 74 -0.26 -0.80 1.33
N PHE A 75 -0.19 0.42 0.81
CA PHE A 75 -0.18 0.68 -0.63
C PHE A 75 0.96 -0.05 -1.33
N THR A 76 2.19 0.12 -0.83
CA THR A 76 3.37 -0.50 -1.43
C THR A 76 3.43 -2.00 -1.19
N MET A 77 2.88 -2.49 -0.08
CA MET A 77 2.72 -3.92 0.19
C MET A 77 1.70 -4.57 -0.75
N GLY A 78 0.51 -4.00 -0.84
CA GLY A 78 -0.56 -4.48 -1.73
C GLY A 78 -0.10 -4.52 -3.19
N ALA A 79 0.53 -3.44 -3.68
CA ALA A 79 1.08 -3.39 -5.03
C ALA A 79 2.18 -4.46 -5.25
N ALA A 80 3.07 -4.69 -4.26
CA ALA A 80 4.08 -5.73 -4.38
C ALA A 80 3.45 -7.13 -4.48
N PHE A 81 2.45 -7.45 -3.67
CA PHE A 81 1.72 -8.72 -3.75
C PHE A 81 1.00 -8.91 -5.08
N ASP A 82 0.32 -7.87 -5.56
CA ASP A 82 -0.38 -7.87 -6.84
C ASP A 82 0.54 -8.17 -8.02
N LEU A 83 1.74 -7.59 -7.97
CA LEU A 83 2.76 -7.76 -8.99
C LEU A 83 3.57 -9.07 -8.84
N GLY A 84 3.16 -9.95 -7.91
CA GLY A 84 3.80 -11.24 -7.67
C GLY A 84 5.10 -11.16 -6.88
N ARG A 85 5.39 -10.03 -6.25
CA ARG A 85 6.58 -9.84 -5.40
C ARG A 85 6.20 -9.96 -3.93
N THR A 86 6.69 -11.00 -3.25
CA THR A 86 6.55 -11.13 -1.79
C THR A 86 7.67 -10.35 -1.11
N PRO A 87 7.34 -9.30 -0.31
CA PRO A 87 8.35 -8.56 0.43
C PRO A 87 9.06 -9.43 1.47
N VAL A 88 10.34 -9.14 1.75
CA VAL A 88 11.10 -9.79 2.84
C VAL A 88 10.80 -9.13 4.20
N GLY A 89 10.27 -7.93 4.20
CA GLY A 89 9.83 -7.19 5.39
C GLY A 89 8.69 -6.24 5.07
N VAL A 90 7.73 -6.13 5.98
CA VAL A 90 6.56 -5.25 5.85
C VAL A 90 6.33 -4.42 7.10
N TYR A 91 5.96 -3.15 6.93
CA TYR A 91 5.36 -2.40 8.01
C TYR A 91 4.00 -3.02 8.36
N SER A 92 3.69 -3.13 9.63
CA SER A 92 2.44 -3.71 10.09
C SER A 92 1.83 -2.92 11.24
N ALA A 93 0.58 -2.57 11.08
CA ALA A 93 -0.28 -2.06 12.16
C ALA A 93 -1.09 -3.18 12.85
N GLY A 94 -1.01 -4.42 12.34
CA GLY A 94 -1.74 -5.58 12.82
C GLY A 94 -2.44 -6.33 11.67
N GLU A 95 -2.75 -7.62 11.89
CA GLU A 95 -3.40 -8.48 10.89
C GLU A 95 -4.78 -7.96 10.46
N GLN A 96 -5.51 -7.33 11.38
CA GLN A 96 -6.84 -6.77 11.12
C GLN A 96 -6.86 -5.63 10.07
N TYR A 97 -5.67 -5.11 9.70
CA TYR A 97 -5.50 -4.09 8.67
C TYR A 97 -4.90 -4.65 7.38
N VAL A 98 -4.86 -5.96 7.25
CA VAL A 98 -4.39 -6.65 6.04
C VAL A 98 -5.61 -7.18 5.30
N GLU A 99 -5.71 -6.89 4.02
CA GLU A 99 -6.80 -7.35 3.17
C GLU A 99 -6.86 -8.88 3.14
N PRO A 100 -8.05 -9.49 3.18
CA PRO A 100 -8.23 -10.94 3.36
C PRO A 100 -7.42 -11.81 2.40
N GLN A 101 -7.29 -11.40 1.13
CA GLN A 101 -6.54 -12.14 0.11
C GLN A 101 -5.02 -12.16 0.33
N PHE A 102 -4.49 -11.26 1.18
CA PHE A 102 -3.06 -11.17 1.46
C PHE A 102 -2.65 -11.76 2.80
N VAL A 103 -3.59 -12.04 3.70
CA VAL A 103 -3.31 -12.47 5.08
C VAL A 103 -2.36 -13.67 5.13
N GLU A 104 -2.63 -14.72 4.35
CA GLU A 104 -1.80 -15.94 4.36
C GLU A 104 -0.37 -15.69 3.85
N LYS A 105 -0.22 -14.80 2.84
CA LYS A 105 1.10 -14.39 2.34
C LYS A 105 1.82 -13.48 3.33
N TRP A 106 1.08 -12.63 4.02
CA TRP A 106 1.60 -11.64 4.95
C TRP A 106 2.09 -12.25 6.28
N ARG A 107 1.39 -13.27 6.82
CA ARG A 107 1.72 -13.87 8.13
C ARG A 107 3.19 -14.25 8.30
N PRO A 108 3.84 -14.97 7.36
CA PRO A 108 5.23 -15.39 7.52
C PRO A 108 6.26 -14.27 7.33
N ILE A 109 5.87 -13.10 6.81
CA ILE A 109 6.81 -12.02 6.51
C ILE A 109 7.25 -11.31 7.79
N THR A 110 8.52 -10.92 7.87
CA THR A 110 9.06 -10.16 9.00
C THR A 110 8.36 -8.79 9.13
N LYS A 111 7.83 -8.50 10.33
CA LYS A 111 7.23 -7.19 10.66
C LYS A 111 8.33 -6.26 11.12
N ILE A 112 8.50 -5.13 10.42
CA ILE A 112 9.57 -4.15 10.65
C ILE A 112 9.12 -2.93 11.46
N SER A 113 7.87 -2.89 11.91
CA SER A 113 7.34 -1.82 12.77
C SER A 113 7.58 -2.14 14.24
N LYS A 114 7.80 -1.10 15.05
CA LYS A 114 7.81 -1.15 16.50
C LYS A 114 6.47 -0.62 17.02
N GLY A 115 5.69 -1.47 17.68
CA GLY A 115 4.38 -1.11 18.22
C GLY A 115 3.22 -1.34 17.25
N THR A 116 2.13 -0.63 17.49
CA THR A 116 0.87 -0.70 16.73
C THR A 116 0.80 0.37 15.63
N VAL A 117 -0.41 0.79 15.25
CA VAL A 117 -0.67 1.86 14.27
C VAL A 117 0.17 3.10 14.59
N GLY A 118 0.90 3.63 13.63
CA GLY A 118 1.78 4.79 13.80
C GLY A 118 3.13 4.50 14.47
N GLY A 119 3.45 3.22 14.74
CA GLY A 119 4.73 2.80 15.31
C GLY A 119 5.93 3.13 14.41
N SER A 120 7.10 3.31 15.03
CA SER A 120 8.35 3.60 14.31
C SER A 120 8.85 2.37 13.54
N ILE A 121 9.66 2.61 12.50
CA ILE A 121 10.34 1.56 11.74
C ILE A 121 11.55 1.05 12.55
N ASP A 122 11.71 -0.27 12.63
CA ASP A 122 12.85 -0.95 13.21
C ASP A 122 13.99 -1.04 12.18
N LEU A 123 14.88 -0.04 12.17
CA LEU A 123 15.98 0.06 11.21
C LEU A 123 16.97 -1.10 11.30
N GLU A 124 17.22 -1.63 12.50
CA GLU A 124 18.12 -2.78 12.70
C GLU A 124 17.52 -4.01 12.03
N LYS A 125 16.22 -4.23 12.24
CA LYS A 125 15.51 -5.33 11.60
C LYS A 125 15.49 -5.18 10.08
N VAL A 126 15.26 -3.97 9.56
CA VAL A 126 15.38 -3.70 8.12
C VAL A 126 16.77 -4.05 7.60
N ALA A 127 17.83 -3.63 8.28
CA ALA A 127 19.21 -3.90 7.87
C ALA A 127 19.54 -5.41 7.87
N THR A 128 19.05 -6.17 8.88
CA THR A 128 19.27 -7.63 8.92
C THR A 128 18.59 -8.39 7.78
N LEU A 129 17.53 -7.82 7.21
CA LEU A 129 16.85 -8.38 6.03
C LEU A 129 17.66 -8.22 4.74
N LYS A 130 18.71 -7.41 4.72
CA LYS A 130 19.57 -7.14 3.55
C LYS A 130 18.73 -6.85 2.31
N PRO A 131 17.85 -5.83 2.34
CA PRO A 131 17.01 -5.50 1.20
C PRO A 131 17.87 -4.98 0.03
N ASP A 132 17.39 -5.17 -1.19
CA ASP A 132 17.92 -4.53 -2.40
C ASP A 132 17.05 -3.36 -2.87
N LEU A 133 15.84 -3.20 -2.25
CA LEU A 133 14.96 -2.07 -2.44
C LEU A 133 14.10 -1.86 -1.19
N ILE A 134 13.95 -0.61 -0.77
CA ILE A 134 12.97 -0.17 0.23
C ILE A 134 11.94 0.72 -0.47
N LEU A 135 10.66 0.43 -0.29
CA LEU A 135 9.56 1.11 -0.97
C LEU A 135 8.54 1.64 0.03
N GLY A 136 8.27 2.94 -0.02
CA GLY A 136 7.34 3.61 0.91
C GLY A 136 6.63 4.79 0.27
N ILE A 137 5.87 5.52 1.08
CA ILE A 137 5.14 6.73 0.71
C ILE A 137 5.51 7.88 1.63
N ASP A 138 5.42 9.13 1.15
CA ASP A 138 5.77 10.33 1.92
C ASP A 138 4.78 10.62 3.07
N GLY A 139 3.52 10.20 2.92
CA GLY A 139 2.48 10.37 3.95
C GLY A 139 2.82 9.72 5.29
N ALA A 140 3.60 8.66 5.29
CA ALA A 140 4.07 7.97 6.49
C ALA A 140 5.32 8.64 7.13
N LYS A 141 5.90 9.66 6.50
CA LYS A 141 7.13 10.36 6.93
C LYS A 141 8.24 9.39 7.37
N PRO A 142 8.62 8.42 6.54
CA PRO A 142 9.64 7.44 6.90
C PRO A 142 11.01 8.11 7.12
N PRO A 143 11.89 7.53 7.95
CA PRO A 143 13.24 8.06 8.23
C PRO A 143 14.16 7.84 7.03
N TYR A 144 13.95 8.60 5.94
CA TYR A 144 14.59 8.43 4.64
C TYR A 144 16.12 8.40 4.71
N GLU A 145 16.71 9.35 5.46
CA GLU A 145 18.16 9.48 5.56
C GLU A 145 18.83 8.22 6.14
N GLN A 146 18.17 7.54 7.08
CA GLN A 146 18.66 6.31 7.66
C GLN A 146 18.39 5.10 6.74
N LEU A 147 17.21 5.06 6.10
CA LEU A 147 16.84 3.96 5.20
C LEU A 147 17.75 3.89 3.98
N LYS A 148 18.11 5.03 3.37
CA LYS A 148 19.00 5.07 2.20
C LYS A 148 20.44 4.59 2.49
N GLN A 149 20.85 4.54 3.75
CA GLN A 149 22.14 3.94 4.16
C GLN A 149 22.10 2.39 4.15
N ILE A 150 20.87 1.82 4.19
CA ILE A 150 20.67 0.37 4.19
C ILE A 150 20.54 -0.15 2.76
N ALA A 151 19.68 0.50 1.94
CA ALA A 151 19.43 0.10 0.55
C ALA A 151 18.82 1.27 -0.26
N PRO A 152 18.84 1.18 -1.61
CA PRO A 152 18.07 2.08 -2.45
C PRO A 152 16.64 2.24 -1.92
N THR A 153 16.26 3.48 -1.62
CA THR A 153 14.97 3.79 -0.97
C THR A 153 14.14 4.68 -1.87
N VAL A 154 13.00 4.16 -2.31
CA VAL A 154 12.02 4.86 -3.15
C VAL A 154 10.85 5.29 -2.27
N ILE A 155 10.64 6.59 -2.16
CA ILE A 155 9.49 7.18 -1.47
C ILE A 155 8.56 7.79 -2.53
N LEU A 156 7.38 7.20 -2.67
CA LEU A 156 6.38 7.62 -3.64
C LEU A 156 5.54 8.77 -3.10
N PRO A 157 5.07 9.70 -3.96
CA PRO A 157 4.21 10.80 -3.53
C PRO A 157 2.83 10.26 -3.15
N PHE A 158 2.36 10.57 -1.94
CA PHE A 158 1.01 10.24 -1.48
C PHE A 158 0.12 11.50 -1.37
N ASN A 159 0.75 12.64 -1.10
CA ASN A 159 0.11 13.96 -1.05
C ASN A 159 -1.22 13.96 -0.26
N ASN A 160 -1.20 13.40 0.96
CA ASN A 160 -2.36 13.31 1.85
C ASN A 160 -3.59 12.65 1.16
N SER A 161 -3.41 11.50 0.57
CA SER A 161 -4.43 10.73 -0.16
C SER A 161 -4.99 11.40 -1.42
N LYS A 162 -4.32 12.40 -1.96
CA LYS A 162 -4.73 13.05 -3.23
C LYS A 162 -4.22 12.30 -4.46
N VAL A 163 -3.22 11.44 -4.29
CA VAL A 163 -2.72 10.57 -5.36
C VAL A 163 -3.67 9.38 -5.50
N PRO A 164 -4.21 9.10 -6.68
CA PRO A 164 -5.06 7.94 -6.91
C PRO A 164 -4.32 6.63 -6.59
N TRP A 165 -5.03 5.63 -6.09
CA TRP A 165 -4.44 4.32 -5.80
C TRP A 165 -3.82 3.65 -7.04
N ARG A 166 -4.35 3.94 -8.25
CA ARG A 166 -3.77 3.47 -9.51
C ARG A 166 -2.38 4.01 -9.74
N ASP A 167 -2.22 5.33 -9.57
CA ASP A 167 -0.92 5.99 -9.74
C ASP A 167 0.10 5.45 -8.75
N MET A 168 -0.34 5.10 -7.53
CA MET A 168 0.51 4.44 -6.53
C MET A 168 0.91 3.03 -6.96
N SER A 169 -0.03 2.27 -7.56
CA SER A 169 0.26 0.95 -8.11
C SER A 169 1.21 1.02 -9.30
N ASP A 170 1.01 1.98 -10.19
CA ASP A 170 1.85 2.23 -11.37
C ASP A 170 3.28 2.61 -10.96
N ALA A 171 3.42 3.56 -10.02
CA ALA A 171 4.71 3.98 -9.49
C ALA A 171 5.41 2.83 -8.71
N SER A 172 4.65 1.99 -8.00
CA SER A 172 5.19 0.81 -7.34
C SER A 172 5.69 -0.23 -8.36
N ALA A 173 4.97 -0.45 -9.45
CA ALA A 173 5.38 -1.35 -10.53
C ALA A 173 6.64 -0.84 -11.25
N GLU A 174 6.72 0.48 -11.48
CA GLU A 174 7.94 1.11 -11.97
C GLU A 174 9.08 0.89 -10.97
N ALA A 175 8.89 1.17 -9.68
CA ALA A 175 9.91 0.97 -8.66
C ALA A 175 10.38 -0.49 -8.54
N LEU A 176 9.53 -1.47 -8.80
CA LEU A 176 9.83 -2.90 -8.74
C LEU A 176 10.39 -3.48 -10.06
N GLY A 177 10.27 -2.76 -11.18
CA GLY A 177 10.64 -3.28 -12.52
C GLY A 177 9.63 -4.31 -13.07
N LEU A 178 8.35 -4.19 -12.72
CA LEU A 178 7.30 -5.18 -12.99
C LEU A 178 6.15 -4.63 -13.87
N GLY A 179 6.46 -3.72 -14.79
CA GLY A 179 5.46 -3.07 -15.65
C GLY A 179 4.59 -4.05 -16.46
N ASN A 180 5.14 -5.18 -16.93
CA ASN A 180 4.36 -6.17 -17.68
C ASN A 180 3.28 -6.83 -16.80
N ALA A 181 3.59 -7.11 -15.54
CA ALA A 181 2.61 -7.66 -14.59
C ALA A 181 1.49 -6.64 -14.33
N LEU A 182 1.83 -5.35 -14.23
CA LEU A 182 0.87 -4.26 -14.08
C LEU A 182 -0.13 -4.20 -15.25
N GLN A 183 0.31 -4.32 -16.50
CA GLN A 183 -0.58 -4.30 -17.66
C GLN A 183 -1.67 -5.37 -17.58
N GLY A 184 -1.32 -6.58 -17.11
CA GLY A 184 -2.28 -7.65 -16.89
C GLY A 184 -3.32 -7.33 -15.81
N LEU A 185 -2.94 -6.57 -14.76
CA LEU A 185 -3.86 -6.09 -13.72
C LEU A 185 -4.80 -5.02 -14.26
N GLN A 186 -4.26 -4.06 -14.99
CA GLN A 186 -5.02 -2.97 -15.63
C GLN A 186 -6.06 -3.52 -16.61
N GLN A 187 -5.70 -4.52 -17.43
CA GLN A 187 -6.62 -5.14 -18.36
C GLN A 187 -7.76 -5.87 -17.64
N ARG A 188 -7.43 -6.69 -16.62
CA ARG A 188 -8.46 -7.39 -15.82
C ARG A 188 -9.45 -6.42 -15.16
N TYR A 189 -8.94 -5.29 -14.62
CA TYR A 189 -9.80 -4.27 -14.04
C TYR A 189 -10.74 -3.64 -15.09
N THR A 190 -10.20 -3.30 -16.25
CA THR A 190 -10.98 -2.74 -17.37
C THR A 190 -12.06 -3.71 -17.86
N ASP A 191 -11.69 -4.97 -18.06
CA ASP A 191 -12.64 -6.01 -18.49
C ASP A 191 -13.74 -6.22 -17.44
N ARG A 192 -13.39 -6.20 -16.16
CA ARG A 192 -14.33 -6.37 -15.04
C ARG A 192 -15.35 -5.25 -14.96
N THR A 193 -14.89 -3.99 -15.04
CA THR A 193 -15.80 -2.84 -15.03
C THR A 193 -16.73 -2.82 -16.25
N ALA A 194 -16.21 -3.18 -17.42
CA ALA A 194 -17.01 -3.30 -18.65
C ALA A 194 -18.07 -4.41 -18.54
N ALA A 195 -17.72 -5.55 -17.95
CA ALA A 195 -18.65 -6.65 -17.71
C ALA A 195 -19.81 -6.21 -16.78
N ILE A 196 -19.50 -5.58 -15.65
CA ILE A 196 -20.52 -5.08 -14.71
C ILE A 196 -21.47 -4.09 -15.39
N LYS A 197 -20.93 -3.13 -16.15
CA LYS A 197 -21.77 -2.16 -16.90
C LYS A 197 -22.75 -2.84 -17.86
N ARG A 198 -22.29 -3.85 -18.57
CA ARG A 198 -23.11 -4.56 -19.55
C ARG A 198 -24.17 -5.43 -18.88
N ASP A 199 -23.75 -6.21 -17.87
CA ASP A 199 -24.57 -7.28 -17.31
C ASP A 199 -25.60 -6.74 -16.29
N HIS A 200 -25.37 -5.53 -15.73
CA HIS A 200 -26.27 -4.87 -14.76
C HIS A 200 -26.79 -3.50 -15.24
N ALA A 201 -26.84 -3.25 -16.54
CA ALA A 201 -27.21 -1.97 -17.12
C ALA A 201 -28.55 -1.42 -16.58
N ASP A 202 -29.56 -2.28 -16.43
CA ASP A 202 -30.90 -1.89 -15.97
C ASP A 202 -30.89 -1.43 -14.49
N VAL A 203 -30.14 -2.11 -13.62
CA VAL A 203 -30.02 -1.73 -12.20
C VAL A 203 -29.21 -0.44 -12.08
N LEU A 204 -28.09 -0.34 -12.80
CA LEU A 204 -27.25 0.85 -12.82
C LEU A 204 -27.98 2.11 -13.31
N ALA A 205 -28.95 1.96 -14.23
CA ALA A 205 -29.71 3.08 -14.76
C ALA A 205 -30.76 3.64 -13.78
N ARG A 206 -31.21 2.86 -12.78
CA ARG A 206 -32.34 3.23 -11.90
C ARG A 206 -31.99 3.42 -10.42
N VAL A 207 -30.81 2.93 -9.98
CA VAL A 207 -30.43 2.93 -8.56
C VAL A 207 -29.40 4.02 -8.28
N HIS A 208 -29.71 4.91 -7.36
CA HIS A 208 -28.78 5.93 -6.87
C HIS A 208 -28.11 5.46 -5.58
N TRP A 209 -26.80 5.54 -5.52
CA TRP A 209 -26.00 4.96 -4.45
C TRP A 209 -25.46 6.00 -3.49
N GLY A 210 -25.74 5.83 -2.20
CA GLY A 210 -25.02 6.49 -1.12
C GLY A 210 -23.76 5.71 -0.78
N ILE A 211 -22.61 6.37 -0.71
CA ILE A 211 -21.31 5.74 -0.39
C ILE A 211 -20.83 6.30 0.94
N ILE A 212 -20.77 5.48 1.98
CA ILE A 212 -20.54 5.97 3.34
C ILE A 212 -19.56 5.11 4.16
N GLN A 213 -19.06 5.70 5.23
CA GLN A 213 -18.26 5.03 6.25
C GLN A 213 -18.61 5.62 7.62
N GLY A 214 -18.66 4.78 8.65
CA GLY A 214 -18.74 5.26 10.04
C GLY A 214 -17.53 6.13 10.39
N GLY A 215 -17.76 7.22 11.13
CA GLY A 215 -16.72 8.15 11.54
C GLY A 215 -15.74 7.54 12.54
N PHE A 216 -14.72 8.31 12.90
CA PHE A 216 -13.83 8.04 14.04
C PHE A 216 -14.23 8.85 15.27
N ASP A 217 -14.94 9.97 15.05
CA ASP A 217 -15.46 10.84 16.08
C ASP A 217 -16.96 10.63 16.23
N GLN A 218 -17.46 10.65 17.46
CA GLN A 218 -18.90 10.51 17.75
C GLN A 218 -19.72 11.62 17.10
N GLY A 219 -20.90 11.27 16.62
CA GLY A 219 -21.82 12.19 15.97
C GLY A 219 -21.46 12.55 14.53
N GLN A 220 -20.46 11.87 13.95
CA GLN A 220 -19.99 12.11 12.59
C GLN A 220 -19.88 10.83 11.79
N PHE A 221 -20.02 10.94 10.48
CA PHE A 221 -19.74 9.89 9.50
C PHE A 221 -19.13 10.49 8.25
N TRP A 222 -18.66 9.65 7.36
CA TRP A 222 -18.05 10.10 6.10
C TRP A 222 -18.89 9.69 4.91
N VAL A 223 -19.08 10.65 3.99
CA VAL A 223 -19.67 10.42 2.67
C VAL A 223 -18.57 10.50 1.63
N TYR A 224 -18.58 9.55 0.72
CA TYR A 224 -17.59 9.43 -0.36
C TYR A 224 -18.22 9.78 -1.70
N GLY A 225 -17.50 10.53 -2.51
CA GLY A 225 -17.93 10.97 -3.84
C GLY A 225 -17.19 10.25 -4.97
N PRO A 226 -17.55 10.55 -6.24
CA PRO A 226 -17.03 9.86 -7.42
C PRO A 226 -15.52 10.00 -7.65
N LYS A 227 -14.86 10.96 -7.00
CA LYS A 227 -13.39 11.14 -7.08
C LYS A 227 -12.65 10.52 -5.89
N SER A 228 -13.35 9.88 -4.95
CA SER A 228 -12.70 9.08 -3.92
C SER A 228 -12.15 7.77 -4.49
N PRO A 229 -11.24 7.08 -3.79
CA PRO A 229 -10.72 5.79 -4.24
C PRO A 229 -11.83 4.79 -4.57
N ILE A 230 -12.77 4.56 -3.65
CA ILE A 230 -13.91 3.65 -3.87
C ILE A 230 -14.91 4.24 -4.89
N GLY A 231 -15.24 5.53 -4.78
CA GLY A 231 -16.18 6.18 -5.70
C GLY A 231 -15.69 6.14 -7.15
N GLY A 232 -14.38 6.29 -7.40
CA GLY A 232 -13.81 6.16 -8.72
C GLY A 232 -13.96 4.74 -9.31
N ILE A 233 -13.82 3.69 -8.49
CA ILE A 233 -14.05 2.30 -8.89
C ILE A 233 -15.51 2.09 -9.28
N LEU A 234 -16.43 2.58 -8.44
CA LEU A 234 -17.88 2.48 -8.69
C LEU A 234 -18.32 3.31 -9.90
N ALA A 235 -17.73 4.50 -10.10
CA ALA A 235 -17.95 5.32 -11.30
C ALA A 235 -17.50 4.59 -12.58
N ASP A 236 -16.34 3.94 -12.54
CA ASP A 236 -15.84 3.11 -13.64
C ASP A 236 -16.78 1.93 -13.93
N ALA A 237 -17.51 1.43 -12.93
CA ALA A 237 -18.55 0.42 -13.08
C ALA A 237 -19.91 0.98 -13.52
N GLY A 238 -20.05 2.32 -13.65
CA GLY A 238 -21.26 2.96 -14.17
C GLY A 238 -22.28 3.36 -13.12
N VAL A 239 -21.89 3.50 -11.87
CA VAL A 239 -22.77 3.88 -10.74
C VAL A 239 -23.34 5.29 -10.90
N GLN A 240 -24.62 5.45 -10.60
CA GLN A 240 -25.25 6.75 -10.34
C GLN A 240 -25.18 7.04 -8.83
N PHE A 241 -24.55 8.17 -8.50
CA PHE A 241 -24.40 8.57 -7.09
C PHE A 241 -25.60 9.37 -6.62
N ALA A 242 -26.08 9.08 -5.41
CA ALA A 242 -27.04 9.91 -4.69
C ALA A 242 -26.47 11.32 -4.44
N THR A 243 -27.33 12.27 -4.17
CA THR A 243 -26.99 13.70 -4.06
C THR A 243 -25.86 13.97 -3.05
N ALA A 244 -25.93 13.35 -1.86
CA ALA A 244 -24.89 13.53 -0.84
C ALA A 244 -23.51 13.07 -1.34
N SER A 245 -23.43 11.89 -1.97
CA SER A 245 -22.19 11.36 -2.53
C SER A 245 -21.68 12.21 -3.70
N THR A 246 -22.57 12.70 -4.57
CA THR A 246 -22.20 13.62 -5.65
C THR A 246 -21.58 14.91 -5.13
N LYS A 247 -22.17 15.51 -4.08
CA LYS A 247 -21.68 16.75 -3.44
C LYS A 247 -20.35 16.57 -2.72
N ALA A 248 -20.11 15.41 -2.13
CA ALA A 248 -18.86 15.10 -1.42
C ALA A 248 -17.62 15.16 -2.33
N VAL A 249 -17.77 14.97 -3.64
CA VAL A 249 -16.71 14.95 -4.67
C VAL A 249 -15.66 13.87 -4.39
N GLN A 250 -14.84 14.02 -3.35
CA GLN A 250 -13.91 13.00 -2.86
C GLN A 250 -14.44 12.37 -1.56
N GLN A 251 -14.32 13.10 -0.46
CA GLN A 251 -14.72 12.66 0.86
C GLN A 251 -15.13 13.87 1.68
N GLN A 252 -16.22 13.74 2.43
CA GLN A 252 -16.74 14.76 3.33
C GLN A 252 -17.09 14.16 4.68
N THR A 253 -16.63 14.79 5.76
CA THR A 253 -17.13 14.51 7.11
C THR A 253 -18.48 15.19 7.30
N VAL A 254 -19.48 14.45 7.78
CA VAL A 254 -20.87 14.87 7.91
C VAL A 254 -21.37 14.58 9.33
N SER A 255 -22.10 15.53 9.93
CA SER A 255 -22.76 15.32 11.22
C SER A 255 -23.94 14.36 11.09
N TYR A 256 -24.26 13.60 12.16
CA TYR A 256 -25.47 12.78 12.22
C TYR A 256 -26.76 13.58 12.03
N GLU A 257 -26.77 14.88 12.27
CA GLU A 257 -27.91 15.78 12.00
C GLU A 257 -28.27 15.82 10.50
N LEU A 258 -27.31 15.51 9.62
CA LEU A 258 -27.47 15.53 8.16
C LEU A 258 -27.65 14.12 7.56
N ILE A 259 -27.96 13.11 8.35
CA ILE A 259 -28.26 11.75 7.87
C ILE A 259 -29.37 11.77 6.81
N GLU A 260 -30.36 12.66 6.97
CA GLU A 260 -31.47 12.84 6.02
C GLU A 260 -31.02 13.23 4.61
N ASP A 261 -29.83 13.76 4.42
CA ASP A 261 -29.24 14.02 3.09
C ASP A 261 -28.96 12.74 2.28
N LEU A 262 -29.04 11.57 2.92
CA LEU A 262 -28.95 10.26 2.27
C LEU A 262 -30.31 9.73 1.79
N ARG A 263 -31.40 10.48 1.95
CA ARG A 263 -32.79 10.02 1.70
C ARG A 263 -33.05 9.67 0.23
N ASP A 264 -32.34 10.29 -0.71
CA ASP A 264 -32.45 10.02 -2.16
C ASP A 264 -31.58 8.84 -2.62
N ALA A 265 -30.85 8.19 -1.71
CA ALA A 265 -30.15 6.95 -2.02
C ALA A 265 -31.15 5.77 -2.00
N ASP A 266 -31.23 5.05 -3.13
CA ASP A 266 -31.98 3.80 -3.25
C ASP A 266 -31.25 2.63 -2.58
N ALA A 267 -29.93 2.70 -2.56
CA ALA A 267 -29.04 1.75 -1.91
C ALA A 267 -27.81 2.44 -1.30
N ILE A 268 -27.25 1.82 -0.26
CA ILE A 268 -26.05 2.32 0.43
C ILE A 268 -24.96 1.27 0.35
N PHE A 269 -23.78 1.67 -0.17
CA PHE A 269 -22.56 0.90 -0.12
C PHE A 269 -21.65 1.44 0.97
N TYR A 270 -21.22 0.60 1.92
CA TYR A 270 -20.52 1.06 3.11
C TYR A 270 -19.24 0.26 3.42
N TYR A 271 -18.32 0.88 4.16
CA TYR A 271 -17.15 0.20 4.67
C TYR A 271 -17.54 -0.78 5.77
N SER A 272 -17.24 -2.06 5.55
CA SER A 272 -17.47 -3.14 6.51
C SER A 272 -16.17 -3.76 7.02
N THR A 273 -16.25 -4.42 8.16
CA THR A 273 -15.20 -5.30 8.69
C THR A 273 -15.24 -6.65 8.00
N THR A 274 -14.23 -7.51 8.25
CA THR A 274 -14.22 -8.90 7.76
C THR A 274 -15.40 -9.74 8.25
N ALA A 275 -16.09 -9.31 9.33
CA ALA A 275 -17.31 -9.92 9.86
C ALA A 275 -18.59 -9.36 9.22
N ASP A 276 -18.48 -8.62 8.14
CA ASP A 276 -19.58 -7.96 7.41
C ASP A 276 -20.43 -7.01 8.27
N LYS A 277 -19.77 -6.36 9.23
CA LYS A 277 -20.36 -5.33 10.09
C LYS A 277 -19.83 -3.96 9.66
N PRO A 278 -20.64 -2.88 9.81
CA PRO A 278 -20.15 -1.54 9.57
C PRO A 278 -18.87 -1.26 10.35
N ALA A 279 -17.86 -0.70 9.67
CA ALA A 279 -16.56 -0.41 10.28
C ALA A 279 -16.58 0.89 11.10
N ASN A 280 -15.59 1.06 11.97
CA ASN A 280 -15.41 2.22 12.85
C ASN A 280 -16.65 2.46 13.72
N LEU A 281 -17.13 3.71 13.82
CA LEU A 281 -18.41 4.04 14.47
C LEU A 281 -19.63 3.80 13.57
N GLY A 282 -19.52 2.93 12.57
CA GLY A 282 -20.61 2.51 11.71
C GLY A 282 -21.78 1.89 12.46
N PRO A 283 -21.60 1.02 13.47
CA PRO A 283 -22.71 0.53 14.29
C PRO A 283 -23.50 1.67 14.96
N GLU A 284 -22.82 2.67 15.53
CA GLU A 284 -23.49 3.83 16.13
C GLU A 284 -24.27 4.66 15.11
N LEU A 285 -23.75 4.83 13.89
CA LEU A 285 -24.45 5.50 12.79
C LEU A 285 -25.73 4.74 12.41
N PHE A 286 -25.62 3.41 12.27
CA PHE A 286 -26.76 2.57 11.84
C PHE A 286 -27.86 2.49 12.88
N ASP A 287 -27.53 2.69 14.16
CA ASP A 287 -28.50 2.74 15.29
C ASP A 287 -29.21 4.09 15.38
N GLN A 288 -28.79 5.14 14.63
CA GLN A 288 -29.47 6.43 14.65
C GLN A 288 -30.91 6.30 14.10
N THR A 289 -31.89 6.88 14.78
CA THR A 289 -33.28 6.88 14.32
C THR A 289 -33.42 7.44 12.91
N ALA A 290 -32.69 8.51 12.59
CA ALA A 290 -32.68 9.08 11.25
C ALA A 290 -32.19 8.07 10.20
N PHE A 291 -31.15 7.29 10.51
CA PHE A 291 -30.61 6.27 9.60
C PHE A 291 -31.57 5.09 9.40
N THR A 292 -32.21 4.61 10.48
CA THR A 292 -33.20 3.51 10.41
C THR A 292 -34.43 3.85 9.60
N THR A 293 -34.73 5.15 9.43
CA THR A 293 -35.91 5.64 8.67
C THR A 293 -35.59 5.90 7.19
N LEU A 294 -34.34 5.86 6.76
CA LEU A 294 -33.95 6.03 5.34
C LEU A 294 -34.64 4.98 4.45
N PRO A 295 -35.04 5.33 3.21
CA PRO A 295 -35.61 4.38 2.26
C PRO A 295 -34.73 3.18 2.02
N ALA A 296 -33.41 3.37 1.78
CA ALA A 296 -32.45 2.29 1.59
C ALA A 296 -32.39 1.34 2.80
N THR A 297 -32.42 1.87 4.04
CA THR A 297 -32.41 1.05 5.25
C THR A 297 -33.68 0.24 5.40
N LYS A 298 -34.87 0.86 5.18
CA LYS A 298 -36.16 0.17 5.25
C LYS A 298 -36.30 -0.92 4.18
N ALA A 299 -35.69 -0.72 3.02
CA ALA A 299 -35.66 -1.71 1.94
C ALA A 299 -34.60 -2.79 2.15
N ASN A 300 -33.77 -2.68 3.19
CA ASN A 300 -32.59 -3.55 3.44
C ASN A 300 -31.57 -3.53 2.28
N HIS A 301 -31.43 -2.38 1.61
CA HIS A 301 -30.47 -2.15 0.52
C HIS A 301 -29.15 -1.58 1.07
N LEU A 302 -28.57 -2.26 2.06
CA LEU A 302 -27.31 -1.90 2.72
C LEU A 302 -26.26 -2.97 2.39
N TYR A 303 -25.19 -2.58 1.71
CA TYR A 303 -24.17 -3.50 1.21
C TYR A 303 -22.79 -3.10 1.70
N GLY A 304 -22.15 -4.00 2.43
CA GLY A 304 -20.82 -3.79 3.00
C GLY A 304 -19.69 -4.34 2.15
N SER A 305 -18.52 -3.70 2.23
CA SER A 305 -17.30 -4.23 1.62
C SER A 305 -16.09 -3.97 2.51
N VAL A 306 -15.27 -4.98 2.74
CA VAL A 306 -13.95 -4.85 3.39
C VAL A 306 -12.94 -4.17 2.46
N TYR A 307 -13.17 -4.21 1.15
CA TYR A 307 -12.33 -3.59 0.11
C TYR A 307 -12.70 -2.13 -0.18
N PHE A 308 -13.35 -1.47 0.77
CA PHE A 308 -13.84 -0.10 0.61
C PHE A 308 -12.72 0.95 0.48
N LEU A 309 -11.56 0.68 1.07
CA LEU A 309 -10.38 1.56 1.01
C LEU A 309 -9.28 0.89 0.18
N PRO A 310 -9.41 0.86 -1.15
CA PRO A 310 -8.51 0.11 -2.01
C PRO A 310 -7.09 0.71 -2.03
N ASN A 311 -6.10 -0.16 -1.89
CA ASN A 311 -4.68 0.18 -1.96
C ASN A 311 -4.02 -0.30 -3.27
N CYS A 312 -4.65 -1.26 -3.97
CA CYS A 312 -4.10 -1.92 -5.14
C CYS A 312 -5.21 -2.49 -6.05
N TYR A 313 -4.83 -3.11 -7.18
CA TYR A 313 -5.79 -3.68 -8.13
C TYR A 313 -6.60 -4.84 -7.56
N SER A 314 -6.00 -5.71 -6.76
CA SER A 314 -6.75 -6.81 -6.12
C SER A 314 -7.83 -6.30 -5.19
N ASP A 315 -7.57 -5.21 -4.44
CA ASP A 315 -8.59 -4.58 -3.60
C ASP A 315 -9.72 -3.97 -4.45
N ALA A 316 -9.35 -3.29 -5.53
CA ALA A 316 -10.32 -2.72 -6.46
C ALA A 316 -11.21 -3.80 -7.10
N LEU A 317 -10.64 -4.93 -7.50
CA LEU A 317 -11.39 -6.08 -8.00
C LEU A 317 -12.29 -6.68 -6.92
N GLY A 318 -11.80 -6.82 -5.68
CA GLY A 318 -12.62 -7.25 -4.55
C GLY A 318 -13.78 -6.32 -4.25
N ALA A 319 -13.58 -5.00 -4.38
CA ALA A 319 -14.66 -4.01 -4.26
C ALA A 319 -15.70 -4.17 -5.37
N LEU A 320 -15.27 -4.40 -6.62
CA LEU A 320 -16.16 -4.67 -7.74
C LEU A 320 -16.95 -5.96 -7.56
N ASP A 321 -16.34 -7.02 -7.01
CA ASP A 321 -17.03 -8.28 -6.73
C ASP A 321 -18.09 -8.12 -5.63
N ALA A 322 -17.79 -7.34 -4.58
CA ALA A 322 -18.77 -7.00 -3.54
C ALA A 322 -19.90 -6.15 -4.10
N PHE A 323 -19.58 -5.20 -4.97
CA PHE A 323 -20.56 -4.33 -5.61
C PHE A 323 -21.48 -5.10 -6.59
N GLU A 324 -20.95 -6.01 -7.38
CA GLU A 324 -21.75 -6.84 -8.28
C GLU A 324 -22.76 -7.74 -7.53
N LYS A 325 -22.36 -8.28 -6.35
CA LYS A 325 -23.30 -8.99 -5.48
C LYS A 325 -24.47 -8.08 -5.04
N ALA A 326 -24.17 -6.83 -4.73
CA ALA A 326 -25.19 -5.84 -4.40
C ALA A 326 -26.12 -5.53 -5.59
N LEU A 327 -25.57 -5.36 -6.78
CA LEU A 327 -26.36 -5.18 -8.00
C LEU A 327 -27.27 -6.38 -8.29
N THR A 328 -26.74 -7.60 -8.13
CA THR A 328 -27.51 -8.84 -8.33
C THR A 328 -28.66 -8.95 -7.34
N ALA A 329 -28.49 -8.51 -6.09
CA ALA A 329 -29.56 -8.52 -5.08
C ALA A 329 -30.67 -7.48 -5.36
N LEU A 330 -30.41 -6.53 -6.26
CA LEU A 330 -31.36 -5.48 -6.66
C LEU A 330 -32.04 -5.79 -8.04
N MET A 331 -31.70 -6.92 -8.69
CA MET A 331 -32.36 -7.37 -9.93
C MET A 331 -33.77 -7.89 -9.64
#